data_bc64e672d038827b43da5a0bf3f7a3f9
#
_entry.id   bc64e672d038827b43da5a0bf3f7a3f9
#
_cell.length_a   1.000
_cell.length_b   1.000
_cell.length_c   1.000
_cell.angle_alpha   90.00
_cell.angle_beta   90.00
_cell.angle_gamma   90.00
#
_symmetry.space_group_name_H-M   'P 1'
#
loop_
_entity.id
_entity.type
_entity.pdbx_description
1 polymer ?
#
loop_
_entity_poly.entity_id
_entity_poly.type
_entity_poly.pdbx_seq_one_letter_code
_entity_poly.pdbx_strand_id
1 'polypeptide(L)'
;MRINVLTPGFTTSNGSAFVFPFVVHKNTLRQAQFDVRFVNRNTPNISECDVLAIDSKEFRNDWGKSGSNATLDLISRFRKPNLKVIWFDTTDSSGTLQSKVLPAVDKYLKSQIIADKSRYTSKIYGGRIISDYYNSTLGITDKTEGALGDPISETDTKKLGVSWNSGLSDYSTYGPWKIALYRRLGFRFLLRHPGAKAAPNRTRNNDLSARFGATYSRATVRYQREQIRKTLSTRLDTNKLNRRGYMKELENSKVVLSPFGWGEITLKDFEVFLTGGMLLKPSMNQISTWPNFYEENVTYLSHDWNLANLEERIDWAVSNESSRQEIAANGQQRYIEHTSGPNAGELFANHLSEVLSA
;
A
#
# COMPACT_ATOMS: atom_id res chain seq x y z
N MET A 1 -2.49 11.10 24.50
CA MET A 1 -3.20 11.61 23.32
C MET A 1 -4.39 10.69 23.01
N ARG A 2 -5.61 11.23 22.92
CA ARG A 2 -6.82 10.49 22.48
C ARG A 2 -6.99 10.62 20.98
N ILE A 3 -7.14 9.48 20.29
CA ILE A 3 -7.29 9.40 18.85
C ILE A 3 -8.59 8.66 18.54
N ASN A 4 -9.55 9.35 17.94
CA ASN A 4 -10.73 8.73 17.39
C ASN A 4 -10.49 8.41 15.92
N VAL A 5 -10.59 7.14 15.55
CA VAL A 5 -10.40 6.66 14.17
C VAL A 5 -11.77 6.39 13.55
N LEU A 6 -12.22 7.30 12.73
CA LEU A 6 -13.47 7.16 11.96
C LEU A 6 -13.22 6.26 10.75
N THR A 7 -13.73 5.03 10.80
CA THR A 7 -13.42 4.00 9.79
C THR A 7 -14.54 2.97 9.68
N PRO A 8 -14.78 2.42 8.48
CA PRO A 8 -15.65 1.24 8.32
C PRO A 8 -14.96 -0.06 8.77
N GLY A 9 -13.74 0.02 9.32
CA GLY A 9 -12.97 -1.12 9.81
C GLY A 9 -12.46 -2.03 8.69
N PHE A 10 -12.45 -3.34 8.94
CA PHE A 10 -11.91 -4.36 8.05
C PHE A 10 -12.83 -4.70 6.85
N THR A 11 -13.39 -3.71 6.16
CA THR A 11 -14.36 -3.93 5.08
C THR A 11 -13.75 -4.04 3.68
N THR A 12 -12.54 -3.50 3.48
CA THR A 12 -11.79 -3.55 2.22
C THR A 12 -10.34 -3.92 2.49
N SER A 13 -9.59 -4.38 1.49
CA SER A 13 -8.17 -4.76 1.66
C SER A 13 -7.33 -3.60 2.20
N ASN A 14 -7.43 -2.41 1.60
CA ASN A 14 -6.66 -1.25 2.05
C ASN A 14 -7.15 -0.68 3.38
N GLY A 15 -8.47 -0.65 3.62
CA GLY A 15 -9.01 -0.27 4.93
C GLY A 15 -8.59 -1.25 6.01
N SER A 16 -8.56 -2.55 5.72
CA SER A 16 -8.02 -3.56 6.63
C SER A 16 -6.55 -3.32 6.94
N ALA A 17 -5.73 -3.02 5.93
CA ALA A 17 -4.31 -2.72 6.12
C ALA A 17 -4.09 -1.44 6.95
N PHE A 18 -4.95 -0.43 6.77
CA PHE A 18 -4.92 0.80 7.57
C PHE A 18 -5.22 0.53 9.06
N VAL A 19 -6.24 -0.27 9.36
CA VAL A 19 -6.70 -0.53 10.74
C VAL A 19 -5.84 -1.57 11.47
N PHE A 20 -5.24 -2.50 10.73
CA PHE A 20 -4.54 -3.67 11.28
C PHE A 20 -3.48 -3.33 12.34
N PRO A 21 -2.52 -2.41 12.09
CA PRO A 21 -1.49 -2.10 13.07
C PRO A 21 -2.02 -1.48 14.37
N PHE A 22 -3.11 -0.71 14.32
CA PHE A 22 -3.76 -0.20 15.53
C PHE A 22 -4.28 -1.32 16.44
N VAL A 23 -4.79 -2.40 15.84
CA VAL A 23 -5.35 -3.54 16.60
C VAL A 23 -4.24 -4.42 17.14
N VAL A 24 -3.26 -4.76 16.30
CA VAL A 24 -2.15 -5.66 16.67
C VAL A 24 -1.25 -5.01 17.73
N HIS A 25 -0.89 -3.75 17.55
CA HIS A 25 0.01 -3.00 18.45
C HIS A 25 -0.73 -2.21 19.54
N LYS A 26 -1.99 -2.54 19.84
CA LYS A 26 -2.81 -1.79 20.81
C LYS A 26 -2.14 -1.59 22.18
N ASN A 27 -1.45 -2.61 22.67
CA ASN A 27 -0.80 -2.52 24.00
C ASN A 27 0.42 -1.58 23.96
N THR A 28 1.25 -1.69 22.93
CA THR A 28 2.41 -0.79 22.72
C THR A 28 1.95 0.66 22.54
N LEU A 29 0.89 0.89 21.78
CA LEU A 29 0.30 2.22 21.60
C LEU A 29 -0.19 2.81 22.94
N ARG A 30 -0.79 2.00 23.80
CA ARG A 30 -1.19 2.45 25.15
C ARG A 30 0.01 2.78 26.04
N GLN A 31 1.08 1.99 25.97
CA GLN A 31 2.34 2.30 26.67
C GLN A 31 2.95 3.61 26.18
N ALA A 32 2.86 3.88 24.86
CA ALA A 32 3.24 5.15 24.26
C ALA A 32 2.20 6.27 24.44
N GLN A 33 1.25 6.12 25.39
CA GLN A 33 0.24 7.10 25.76
C GLN A 33 -0.76 7.46 24.63
N PHE A 34 -1.00 6.56 23.67
CA PHE A 34 -2.08 6.68 22.68
C PHE A 34 -3.32 5.91 23.12
N ASP A 35 -4.44 6.62 23.35
CA ASP A 35 -5.77 6.02 23.53
C ASP A 35 -6.52 6.04 22.20
N VAL A 36 -6.43 4.94 21.45
CA VAL A 36 -7.04 4.79 20.13
C VAL A 36 -8.42 4.15 20.24
N ARG A 37 -9.44 4.83 19.68
CA ARG A 37 -10.83 4.36 19.64
C ARG A 37 -11.34 4.34 18.21
N PHE A 38 -11.92 3.21 17.81
CA PHE A 38 -12.61 3.12 16.53
C PHE A 38 -14.05 3.62 16.69
N VAL A 39 -14.43 4.53 15.81
CA VAL A 39 -15.73 5.21 15.83
C VAL A 39 -16.39 5.13 14.45
N ASN A 40 -17.70 5.28 14.39
CA ASN A 40 -18.48 5.47 13.17
C ASN A 40 -19.16 6.84 13.18
N ARG A 41 -19.78 7.22 12.07
CA ARG A 41 -20.45 8.55 11.91
C ARG A 41 -21.52 8.86 12.96
N ASN A 42 -22.14 7.84 13.54
CA ASN A 42 -23.22 7.95 14.54
C ASN A 42 -22.69 7.89 15.98
N THR A 43 -21.39 7.80 16.17
CA THR A 43 -20.79 7.77 17.52
C THR A 43 -21.00 9.13 18.18
N PRO A 44 -21.68 9.19 19.34
CA PRO A 44 -21.80 10.43 20.09
C PRO A 44 -20.42 11.00 20.44
N ASN A 45 -20.31 12.32 20.43
CA ASN A 45 -19.09 13.01 20.87
C ASN A 45 -17.83 12.60 20.11
N ILE A 46 -17.95 12.27 18.82
CA ILE A 46 -16.85 11.85 17.95
C ILE A 46 -15.65 12.81 17.99
N SER A 47 -15.92 14.11 18.24
CA SER A 47 -14.92 15.19 18.30
C SER A 47 -14.33 15.37 19.70
N GLU A 48 -14.64 14.55 20.70
CA GLU A 48 -14.05 14.60 22.04
C GLU A 48 -12.74 13.81 22.09
N CYS A 49 -11.76 14.27 21.32
CA CYS A 49 -10.43 13.68 21.20
C CYS A 49 -9.42 14.77 20.81
N ASP A 50 -8.14 14.43 20.88
CA ASP A 50 -7.06 15.33 20.44
C ASP A 50 -6.89 15.26 18.93
N VAL A 51 -7.11 14.07 18.35
CA VAL A 51 -6.99 13.80 16.90
C VAL A 51 -8.21 13.01 16.43
N LEU A 52 -8.87 13.51 15.39
CA LEU A 52 -9.84 12.77 14.60
C LEU A 52 -9.16 12.28 13.31
N ALA A 53 -8.83 10.99 13.28
CA ALA A 53 -8.26 10.31 12.13
C ALA A 53 -9.39 9.75 11.26
N ILE A 54 -9.51 10.22 10.03
CA ILE A 54 -10.60 9.86 9.11
C ILE A 54 -10.07 8.93 8.03
N ASP A 55 -10.51 7.67 8.00
CA ASP A 55 -10.29 6.75 6.88
C ASP A 55 -11.18 7.13 5.70
N SER A 56 -10.58 7.41 4.55
CA SER A 56 -11.30 7.77 3.33
C SER A 56 -12.35 6.74 2.89
N LYS A 57 -12.21 5.46 3.29
CA LYS A 57 -13.18 4.40 2.98
C LYS A 57 -14.53 4.59 3.68
N GLU A 58 -14.58 5.32 4.78
CA GLU A 58 -15.84 5.70 5.42
C GLU A 58 -16.74 6.51 4.49
N PHE A 59 -16.15 7.30 3.60
CA PHE A 59 -16.84 8.15 2.64
C PHE A 59 -16.87 7.60 1.21
N ARG A 60 -16.52 6.34 1.01
CA ARG A 60 -16.40 5.72 -0.33
C ARG A 60 -17.67 5.88 -1.19
N ASN A 61 -18.84 5.73 -0.57
CA ASN A 61 -20.14 5.80 -1.28
C ASN A 61 -20.61 7.22 -1.53
N ASP A 62 -20.06 8.19 -0.83
CA ASP A 62 -20.46 9.59 -0.88
C ASP A 62 -19.63 10.36 -1.92
N TRP A 63 -18.42 9.87 -2.22
CA TRP A 63 -17.43 10.59 -3.03
C TRP A 63 -17.73 10.68 -4.52
N GLY A 64 -18.59 9.87 -5.08
CA GLY A 64 -18.83 9.77 -6.53
C GLY A 64 -20.16 10.35 -7.02
N LYS A 65 -21.01 10.84 -6.09
CA LYS A 65 -22.34 11.28 -6.45
C LYS A 65 -22.60 12.73 -6.07
N SER A 66 -23.22 13.51 -5.83
CA SER A 66 -23.31 14.88 -5.27
C SER A 66 -22.55 15.06 -3.94
N GLY A 67 -21.79 14.08 -3.51
CA GLY A 67 -21.43 13.75 -2.15
C GLY A 67 -20.16 14.39 -1.59
N SER A 68 -19.31 15.03 -2.38
CA SER A 68 -18.15 15.72 -1.80
C SER A 68 -18.59 16.85 -0.84
N ASN A 69 -19.66 17.58 -1.15
CA ASN A 69 -20.16 18.64 -0.28
C ASN A 69 -20.73 18.07 1.04
N ALA A 70 -21.52 17.00 0.99
CA ALA A 70 -22.03 16.35 2.19
C ALA A 70 -20.92 15.80 3.10
N THR A 71 -19.82 15.28 2.50
CA THR A 71 -18.65 14.87 3.23
C THR A 71 -17.95 16.06 3.89
N LEU A 72 -17.76 17.16 3.17
CA LEU A 72 -17.15 18.38 3.68
C LEU A 72 -17.97 19.00 4.80
N ASP A 73 -19.29 19.07 4.63
CA ASP A 73 -20.24 19.55 5.65
C ASP A 73 -20.15 18.71 6.94
N LEU A 74 -20.04 17.39 6.80
CA LEU A 74 -19.90 16.50 7.95
C LEU A 74 -18.56 16.70 8.66
N ILE A 75 -17.45 16.81 7.92
CA ILE A 75 -16.14 17.10 8.49
C ILE A 75 -16.13 18.44 9.20
N SER A 76 -16.78 19.47 8.62
CA SER A 76 -16.89 20.79 9.22
C SER A 76 -17.65 20.76 10.55
N ARG A 77 -18.69 19.92 10.68
CA ARG A 77 -19.42 19.72 11.95
C ARG A 77 -18.59 19.07 13.05
N PHE A 78 -17.57 18.29 12.68
CA PHE A 78 -16.65 17.68 13.65
C PHE A 78 -15.62 18.66 14.19
N ARG A 79 -15.37 19.78 13.49
CA ARG A 79 -14.37 20.78 13.89
C ARG A 79 -14.67 21.38 15.27
N LYS A 80 -13.65 21.36 16.12
CA LYS A 80 -13.63 22.02 17.43
C LYS A 80 -12.29 22.74 17.61
N PRO A 81 -12.20 23.77 18.48
CA PRO A 81 -10.91 24.31 18.88
C PRO A 81 -10.00 23.19 19.40
N ASN A 82 -8.73 23.23 19.02
CA ASN A 82 -7.69 22.28 19.42
C ASN A 82 -7.88 20.82 18.91
N LEU A 83 -8.90 20.52 18.14
CA LEU A 83 -9.04 19.23 17.49
C LEU A 83 -8.27 19.21 16.18
N LYS A 84 -7.29 18.30 16.07
CA LYS A 84 -6.59 18.03 14.82
C LYS A 84 -7.40 17.04 13.98
N VAL A 85 -7.77 17.41 12.75
CA VAL A 85 -8.49 16.55 11.80
C VAL A 85 -7.55 16.09 10.70
N ILE A 86 -7.33 14.78 10.62
CA ILE A 86 -6.38 14.17 9.68
C ILE A 86 -7.13 13.22 8.75
N TRP A 87 -6.98 13.44 7.44
CA TRP A 87 -7.52 12.54 6.42
C TRP A 87 -6.49 11.47 6.07
N PHE A 88 -6.87 10.21 6.20
CA PHE A 88 -6.09 9.06 5.75
C PHE A 88 -6.67 8.54 4.45
N ASP A 89 -6.03 8.89 3.35
CA ASP A 89 -6.40 8.38 2.03
C ASP A 89 -5.85 6.97 1.83
N THR A 90 -6.75 6.01 1.88
CA THR A 90 -6.46 4.58 1.70
C THR A 90 -6.75 4.10 0.26
N THR A 91 -6.68 4.98 -0.74
CA THR A 91 -6.74 4.62 -2.16
C THR A 91 -5.40 4.07 -2.67
N ASP A 92 -5.43 3.33 -3.79
CA ASP A 92 -4.31 2.49 -4.24
C ASP A 92 -3.09 3.26 -4.78
N SER A 93 -3.27 4.31 -5.58
CA SER A 93 -2.18 4.96 -6.31
C SER A 93 -1.67 6.21 -5.62
N SER A 94 -0.35 6.45 -5.70
CA SER A 94 0.28 7.68 -5.22
C SER A 94 -0.29 8.94 -5.90
N GLY A 95 -0.54 8.90 -7.20
CA GLY A 95 -1.05 10.03 -7.98
C GLY A 95 -2.53 10.37 -7.75
N THR A 96 -3.28 9.48 -7.10
CA THR A 96 -4.70 9.72 -6.83
C THR A 96 -4.88 10.50 -5.54
N LEU A 97 -5.48 11.68 -5.60
CA LEU A 97 -5.85 12.48 -4.42
C LEU A 97 -7.34 12.77 -4.39
N GLN A 98 -7.90 12.77 -3.20
CA GLN A 98 -9.23 13.30 -2.91
C GLN A 98 -9.09 14.78 -2.53
N SER A 99 -8.59 15.59 -3.47
CA SER A 99 -8.14 16.97 -3.27
C SER A 99 -9.18 17.89 -2.61
N LYS A 100 -10.46 17.63 -2.85
CA LYS A 100 -11.58 18.42 -2.29
C LYS A 100 -11.62 18.44 -0.76
N VAL A 101 -11.02 17.46 -0.05
CA VAL A 101 -10.99 17.48 1.44
C VAL A 101 -9.88 18.37 2.01
N LEU A 102 -8.87 18.74 1.23
CA LEU A 102 -7.72 19.49 1.71
C LEU A 102 -8.05 20.79 2.47
N PRO A 103 -9.04 21.60 2.05
CA PRO A 103 -9.44 22.77 2.83
C PRO A 103 -10.06 22.45 4.20
N ALA A 104 -10.64 21.25 4.37
CA ALA A 104 -11.38 20.87 5.58
C ALA A 104 -10.50 20.12 6.60
N VAL A 105 -9.25 19.79 6.27
CA VAL A 105 -8.38 18.97 7.12
C VAL A 105 -7.05 19.66 7.40
N ASP A 106 -6.42 19.31 8.51
CA ASP A 106 -5.12 19.86 8.90
C ASP A 106 -3.98 19.12 8.19
N LYS A 107 -4.17 17.80 7.98
CA LYS A 107 -3.23 16.94 7.23
C LYS A 107 -3.98 15.97 6.34
N TYR A 108 -3.29 15.60 5.27
CA TYR A 108 -3.70 14.57 4.33
C TYR A 108 -2.60 13.52 4.21
N LEU A 109 -2.85 12.35 4.74
CA LEU A 109 -1.87 11.26 4.81
C LEU A 109 -2.28 10.10 3.91
N LYS A 110 -1.31 9.52 3.22
CA LYS A 110 -1.53 8.43 2.28
C LYS A 110 -0.49 7.33 2.50
N SER A 111 -0.82 6.06 2.21
CA SER A 111 0.12 4.93 2.36
C SER A 111 1.36 5.06 1.45
N GLN A 112 1.21 5.77 0.34
CA GLN A 112 2.27 6.13 -0.59
C GLN A 112 1.95 7.45 -1.27
N ILE A 113 2.94 8.28 -1.47
CA ILE A 113 2.86 9.55 -2.21
C ILE A 113 3.97 9.62 -3.25
N ILE A 114 3.81 10.49 -4.23
CA ILE A 114 4.90 10.84 -5.15
C ILE A 114 5.98 11.56 -4.33
N ALA A 115 7.24 11.13 -4.46
CA ALA A 115 8.36 11.68 -3.69
C ALA A 115 8.56 13.18 -3.94
N ASP A 116 8.50 13.58 -5.20
CA ASP A 116 8.46 15.00 -5.58
C ASP A 116 7.01 15.52 -5.50
N LYS A 117 6.68 16.15 -4.38
CA LYS A 117 5.33 16.71 -4.14
C LYS A 117 4.93 17.81 -5.12
N SER A 118 5.88 18.45 -5.83
CA SER A 118 5.57 19.46 -6.84
C SER A 118 4.75 18.89 -8.00
N ARG A 119 4.87 17.59 -8.26
CA ARG A 119 4.06 16.88 -9.27
C ARG A 119 2.55 16.98 -9.06
N TYR A 120 2.11 17.18 -7.83
CA TYR A 120 0.68 17.36 -7.53
C TYR A 120 0.12 18.73 -7.92
N THR A 121 0.97 19.70 -8.27
CA THR A 121 0.52 21.00 -8.78
C THR A 121 0.20 20.98 -10.28
N SER A 122 0.42 19.84 -10.92
CA SER A 122 0.11 19.60 -12.34
C SER A 122 -0.87 18.43 -12.48
N LYS A 123 -1.58 18.40 -13.60
CA LYS A 123 -2.50 17.29 -13.90
C LYS A 123 -1.70 16.00 -14.07
N ILE A 124 -2.13 14.95 -13.39
CA ILE A 124 -1.59 13.59 -13.54
C ILE A 124 -2.62 12.77 -14.32
N TYR A 125 -2.26 12.33 -15.53
CA TYR A 125 -3.17 11.58 -16.40
C TYR A 125 -3.74 10.35 -15.70
N GLY A 126 -5.04 10.21 -15.71
CA GLY A 126 -5.74 9.10 -15.08
C GLY A 126 -5.60 9.03 -13.56
N GLY A 127 -5.03 10.06 -12.91
CA GLY A 127 -4.74 10.09 -11.47
C GLY A 127 -3.71 9.05 -11.03
N ARG A 128 -2.78 8.63 -11.91
CA ARG A 128 -1.74 7.64 -11.61
C ARG A 128 -0.46 7.97 -12.34
N ILE A 129 0.66 7.97 -11.64
CA ILE A 129 1.96 8.30 -12.26
C ILE A 129 2.34 7.30 -13.37
N ILE A 130 1.95 6.03 -13.24
CA ILE A 130 2.19 5.05 -14.28
C ILE A 130 1.30 5.28 -15.51
N SER A 131 0.04 5.70 -15.32
CA SER A 131 -0.84 6.05 -16.43
C SER A 131 -0.35 7.30 -17.13
N ASP A 132 0.12 8.29 -16.37
CA ASP A 132 0.74 9.51 -16.87
C ASP A 132 2.00 9.20 -17.69
N TYR A 133 2.86 8.31 -17.21
CA TYR A 133 4.04 7.85 -17.91
C TYR A 133 3.70 7.17 -19.25
N TYR A 134 2.80 6.20 -19.27
CA TYR A 134 2.45 5.50 -20.52
C TYR A 134 1.69 6.37 -21.49
N ASN A 135 0.90 7.32 -20.99
CA ASN A 135 0.23 8.28 -21.85
C ASN A 135 1.24 9.25 -22.50
N SER A 136 2.09 9.87 -21.70
CA SER A 136 3.06 10.89 -22.18
C SER A 136 4.20 10.29 -23.01
N THR A 137 4.66 9.07 -22.68
CA THR A 137 5.83 8.45 -23.34
C THR A 137 5.46 7.57 -24.52
N LEU A 138 4.32 6.87 -24.43
CA LEU A 138 3.90 5.86 -25.43
C LEU A 138 2.56 6.20 -26.12
N GLY A 139 1.93 7.33 -25.80
CA GLY A 139 0.67 7.75 -26.40
C GLY A 139 -0.53 6.86 -26.05
N ILE A 140 -0.43 6.04 -25.00
CA ILE A 140 -1.52 5.13 -24.61
C ILE A 140 -2.62 5.93 -23.92
N THR A 141 -3.86 5.81 -24.41
CA THR A 141 -5.01 6.53 -23.88
C THR A 141 -6.05 5.58 -23.29
N ASP A 142 -6.69 6.02 -22.22
CA ASP A 142 -7.83 5.33 -21.61
C ASP A 142 -9.14 5.82 -22.24
N LYS A 143 -10.17 4.96 -22.28
CA LYS A 143 -11.51 5.35 -22.77
C LYS A 143 -12.13 6.48 -21.95
N THR A 144 -11.83 6.51 -20.66
CA THR A 144 -12.25 7.58 -19.73
C THR A 144 -11.11 7.92 -18.80
N GLU A 145 -10.75 9.19 -18.71
CA GLU A 145 -9.87 9.66 -17.65
C GLU A 145 -10.62 9.62 -16.30
N GLY A 146 -9.93 9.20 -15.25
CA GLY A 146 -10.47 9.31 -13.90
C GLY A 146 -10.40 10.75 -13.39
N ALA A 147 -11.36 11.14 -12.58
CA ALA A 147 -11.46 12.48 -11.98
C ALA A 147 -10.55 12.72 -10.76
N LEU A 148 -9.64 11.81 -10.45
CA LEU A 148 -8.82 11.85 -9.23
C LEU A 148 -7.33 12.13 -9.55
N GLY A 149 -7.04 13.25 -10.07
CA GLY A 149 -5.68 13.68 -10.44
C GLY A 149 -5.65 15.17 -10.72
N ASP A 150 -6.67 15.89 -10.21
CA ASP A 150 -6.75 17.33 -10.36
C ASP A 150 -5.59 18.00 -9.60
N PRO A 151 -4.95 19.02 -10.20
CA PRO A 151 -3.89 19.78 -9.54
C PRO A 151 -4.35 20.38 -8.21
N ILE A 152 -3.41 20.45 -7.26
CA ILE A 152 -3.61 21.14 -5.99
C ILE A 152 -2.69 22.36 -5.89
N SER A 153 -2.95 23.25 -4.95
CA SER A 153 -2.09 24.42 -4.72
C SER A 153 -0.74 24.02 -4.09
N GLU A 154 0.29 24.82 -4.28
CA GLU A 154 1.56 24.62 -3.57
C GLU A 154 1.38 24.64 -2.05
N THR A 155 0.47 25.46 -1.55
CA THR A 155 0.15 25.52 -0.12
C THR A 155 -0.42 24.19 0.38
N ASP A 156 -1.27 23.54 -0.40
CA ASP A 156 -1.88 22.26 -0.04
C ASP A 156 -0.90 21.09 -0.11
N THR A 157 0.18 21.19 -0.93
CA THR A 157 1.23 20.16 -0.93
C THR A 157 1.90 19.99 0.43
N LYS A 158 1.93 21.04 1.26
CA LYS A 158 2.47 21.01 2.63
C LYS A 158 1.65 20.14 3.57
N LYS A 159 0.36 19.96 3.29
CA LYS A 159 -0.51 19.06 4.09
C LYS A 159 -0.30 17.59 3.77
N LEU A 160 0.31 17.28 2.60
CA LEU A 160 0.52 15.90 2.17
C LEU A 160 1.64 15.22 2.99
N GLY A 161 1.38 14.02 3.42
CA GLY A 161 2.35 13.18 4.12
C GLY A 161 2.13 11.68 3.89
N VAL A 162 3.08 10.89 4.36
CA VAL A 162 3.00 9.44 4.33
C VAL A 162 2.36 8.95 5.62
N SER A 163 1.31 8.12 5.53
CA SER A 163 0.79 7.35 6.66
C SER A 163 1.62 6.09 6.88
N TRP A 164 1.10 4.94 6.52
CA TRP A 164 1.87 3.69 6.54
C TRP A 164 1.49 2.79 5.38
N ASN A 165 2.49 2.02 4.97
CA ASN A 165 2.39 1.07 3.88
C ASN A 165 1.36 -0.02 4.18
N SER A 166 0.61 -0.42 3.17
CA SER A 166 -0.36 -1.52 3.29
C SER A 166 0.28 -2.87 3.66
N GLY A 167 1.61 -2.97 3.63
CA GLY A 167 2.37 -4.13 4.10
C GLY A 167 2.18 -4.48 5.58
N LEU A 168 1.74 -3.51 6.39
CA LEU A 168 1.48 -3.73 7.82
C LEU A 168 0.14 -4.48 8.06
N SER A 169 -0.10 -5.57 7.30
CA SER A 169 -1.26 -6.45 7.48
C SER A 169 -0.84 -7.93 7.35
N ASP A 170 -1.78 -8.87 7.49
CA ASP A 170 -1.48 -10.32 7.36
C ASP A 170 -1.68 -10.80 5.92
N TYR A 171 -0.58 -11.01 5.20
CA TYR A 171 -0.56 -11.56 3.84
C TYR A 171 -0.17 -13.05 3.78
N SER A 172 -0.16 -13.75 4.91
CA SER A 172 0.05 -15.19 4.94
C SER A 172 -1.05 -15.96 4.20
N THR A 173 -0.85 -17.25 4.00
CA THR A 173 -1.79 -18.14 3.29
C THR A 173 -3.23 -17.99 3.79
N TYR A 174 -3.42 -17.88 5.10
CA TYR A 174 -4.73 -17.79 5.76
C TYR A 174 -5.04 -16.38 6.29
N GLY A 175 -4.20 -15.38 6.03
CA GLY A 175 -4.39 -14.01 6.51
C GLY A 175 -5.76 -13.42 6.18
N PRO A 176 -6.21 -13.42 4.92
CA PRO A 176 -7.55 -12.93 4.55
C PRO A 176 -8.69 -13.65 5.26
N TRP A 177 -8.56 -14.96 5.48
CA TRP A 177 -9.55 -15.75 6.20
C TRP A 177 -9.60 -15.39 7.69
N LYS A 178 -8.44 -15.22 8.34
CA LYS A 178 -8.38 -14.80 9.74
C LYS A 178 -8.99 -13.41 9.94
N ILE A 179 -8.72 -12.46 9.03
CA ILE A 179 -9.32 -11.12 9.05
C ILE A 179 -10.85 -11.23 8.91
N ALA A 180 -11.35 -12.06 7.98
CA ALA A 180 -12.78 -12.29 7.82
C ALA A 180 -13.42 -12.91 9.07
N LEU A 181 -12.74 -13.85 9.72
CA LEU A 181 -13.20 -14.47 10.96
C LEU A 181 -13.18 -13.46 12.13
N TYR A 182 -12.14 -12.63 12.22
CA TYR A 182 -12.08 -11.55 13.20
C TYR A 182 -13.25 -10.58 13.07
N ARG A 183 -13.61 -10.20 11.85
CA ARG A 183 -14.78 -9.33 11.60
C ARG A 183 -16.08 -9.90 12.18
N ARG A 184 -16.21 -11.22 12.17
CA ARG A 184 -17.43 -11.92 12.65
C ARG A 184 -17.41 -12.15 14.14
N LEU A 185 -16.27 -12.50 14.73
CA LEU A 185 -16.16 -13.00 16.10
C LEU A 185 -15.50 -12.00 17.07
N GLY A 186 -14.76 -11.01 16.57
CA GLY A 186 -14.07 -10.01 17.38
C GLY A 186 -12.85 -10.54 18.16
N PHE A 187 -12.42 -11.78 17.97
CA PHE A 187 -11.33 -12.39 18.73
C PHE A 187 -9.97 -11.84 18.27
N ARG A 188 -9.35 -11.00 19.06
CA ARG A 188 -8.09 -10.31 18.73
C ARG A 188 -6.92 -11.25 18.45
N PHE A 189 -6.86 -12.43 19.04
CA PHE A 189 -5.81 -13.41 18.78
C PHE A 189 -5.76 -13.91 17.33
N LEU A 190 -6.83 -13.70 16.56
CA LEU A 190 -6.87 -13.99 15.12
C LEU A 190 -6.01 -13.00 14.31
N LEU A 191 -5.82 -11.79 14.82
CA LEU A 191 -5.01 -10.75 14.16
C LEU A 191 -3.62 -10.73 14.77
N ARG A 192 -2.64 -11.16 13.97
CA ARG A 192 -1.22 -11.10 14.29
C ARG A 192 -0.43 -11.04 12.99
N HIS A 193 0.71 -10.39 13.03
CA HIS A 193 1.61 -10.45 11.89
C HIS A 193 2.19 -11.86 11.73
N PRO A 194 2.25 -12.37 10.48
CA PRO A 194 2.90 -13.65 10.21
C PRO A 194 4.42 -13.49 10.28
N GLY A 195 5.10 -14.50 10.79
CA GLY A 195 6.56 -14.65 10.64
C GLY A 195 6.94 -15.11 9.23
N ALA A 196 8.25 -15.10 8.94
CA ALA A 196 8.80 -15.62 7.71
C ALA A 196 8.35 -17.08 7.45
N LYS A 197 8.06 -17.40 6.19
CA LYS A 197 7.57 -18.73 5.76
C LYS A 197 8.69 -19.61 5.23
N ALA A 198 9.66 -19.02 4.55
CA ALA A 198 10.83 -19.72 4.06
C ALA A 198 12.04 -18.78 4.09
N ALA A 199 13.22 -19.36 4.34
CA ALA A 199 14.46 -18.61 4.36
C ALA A 199 14.91 -18.24 2.93
N PRO A 200 15.54 -17.08 2.71
CA PRO A 200 16.03 -16.66 1.40
C PRO A 200 17.07 -17.59 0.80
N ASN A 201 17.91 -18.20 1.62
CA ASN A 201 18.95 -19.15 1.23
C ASN A 201 18.46 -20.60 1.04
N ARG A 202 17.13 -20.83 1.16
CA ARG A 202 16.55 -22.14 0.90
C ARG A 202 16.75 -22.54 -0.57
N THR A 203 17.02 -23.80 -0.85
CA THR A 203 17.00 -24.36 -2.21
C THR A 203 15.62 -24.18 -2.83
N ARG A 204 15.57 -23.62 -4.04
CA ARG A 204 14.36 -23.32 -4.80
C ARG A 204 14.49 -23.85 -6.21
N ASN A 205 13.44 -24.53 -6.70
CA ASN A 205 13.46 -25.20 -7.99
C ASN A 205 12.87 -24.35 -9.13
N ASN A 206 12.10 -23.31 -8.80
CA ASN A 206 11.56 -22.41 -9.80
C ASN A 206 12.46 -21.18 -9.92
N ASP A 207 12.97 -20.92 -11.10
CA ASP A 207 13.78 -19.71 -11.33
C ASP A 207 12.93 -18.44 -11.22
N LEU A 208 11.73 -18.45 -11.78
CA LEU A 208 10.87 -17.27 -11.84
C LEU A 208 9.39 -17.62 -11.62
N SER A 209 8.69 -16.80 -10.83
CA SER A 209 7.23 -16.77 -10.75
C SER A 209 6.70 -15.41 -11.19
N ALA A 210 5.66 -15.41 -12.03
CA ALA A 210 5.00 -14.20 -12.53
C ALA A 210 3.49 -14.39 -12.62
N ARG A 211 2.81 -14.64 -11.50
CA ARG A 211 1.36 -14.88 -11.42
C ARG A 211 0.59 -13.60 -11.23
N PHE A 212 -0.09 -13.09 -12.26
CA PHE A 212 -0.90 -11.86 -12.16
C PHE A 212 -2.05 -11.84 -13.19
N GLY A 213 -3.11 -11.08 -12.86
CA GLY A 213 -4.16 -10.77 -13.84
C GLY A 213 -3.76 -9.60 -14.72
N ALA A 214 -4.17 -9.60 -15.98
CA ALA A 214 -3.95 -8.52 -16.95
C ALA A 214 -5.26 -7.85 -17.41
N THR A 215 -6.41 -8.27 -16.90
CA THR A 215 -7.73 -7.73 -17.28
C THR A 215 -8.05 -6.47 -16.49
N TYR A 216 -7.60 -5.33 -16.96
CA TYR A 216 -7.96 -4.01 -16.42
C TYR A 216 -8.77 -3.24 -17.47
N SER A 217 -9.76 -2.47 -17.02
CA SER A 217 -10.60 -1.65 -17.90
C SER A 217 -9.82 -0.49 -18.55
N ARG A 218 -8.80 0.04 -17.83
CA ARG A 218 -7.93 1.10 -18.33
C ARG A 218 -6.75 0.53 -19.09
N ALA A 219 -6.54 1.03 -20.31
CA ALA A 219 -5.44 0.60 -21.18
C ALA A 219 -4.07 0.91 -20.55
N THR A 220 -3.90 2.09 -19.95
CA THR A 220 -2.65 2.50 -19.30
C THR A 220 -2.26 1.61 -18.12
N VAL A 221 -3.22 1.14 -17.32
CA VAL A 221 -2.98 0.20 -16.21
C VAL A 221 -2.71 -1.22 -16.71
N ARG A 222 -3.37 -1.61 -17.80
CA ARG A 222 -3.28 -2.95 -18.40
C ARG A 222 -1.96 -3.17 -19.15
N TYR A 223 -1.47 -2.14 -19.81
CA TYR A 223 -0.35 -2.20 -20.77
C TYR A 223 0.87 -2.95 -20.22
N GLN A 224 1.42 -2.54 -19.08
CA GLN A 224 2.61 -3.18 -18.51
C GLN A 224 2.44 -4.70 -18.35
N ARG A 225 1.31 -5.11 -17.80
CA ARG A 225 1.03 -6.53 -17.54
C ARG A 225 0.84 -7.34 -18.81
N GLU A 226 0.24 -6.75 -19.84
CA GLU A 226 0.10 -7.37 -21.15
C GLU A 226 1.47 -7.53 -21.84
N GLN A 227 2.33 -6.50 -21.78
CA GLN A 227 3.68 -6.60 -22.32
C GLN A 227 4.52 -7.65 -21.58
N ILE A 228 4.53 -7.64 -20.25
CA ILE A 228 5.22 -8.66 -19.45
C ILE A 228 4.72 -10.07 -19.82
N ARG A 229 3.40 -10.25 -19.93
CA ARG A 229 2.82 -11.55 -20.35
C ARG A 229 3.30 -11.97 -21.74
N LYS A 230 3.37 -11.03 -22.68
CA LYS A 230 3.88 -11.30 -24.04
C LYS A 230 5.34 -11.69 -24.01
N THR A 231 6.19 -10.92 -23.33
CA THR A 231 7.63 -11.20 -23.18
C THR A 231 7.90 -12.56 -22.54
N LEU A 232 7.13 -12.93 -21.51
CA LEU A 232 7.36 -14.17 -20.77
C LEU A 232 6.58 -15.37 -21.30
N SER A 233 5.82 -15.23 -22.39
CA SER A 233 4.90 -16.27 -22.90
C SER A 233 5.58 -17.60 -23.25
N THR A 234 6.85 -17.57 -23.65
CA THR A 234 7.66 -18.77 -23.96
C THR A 234 8.41 -19.33 -22.77
N ARG A 235 8.52 -18.56 -21.67
CA ARG A 235 9.32 -18.93 -20.48
C ARG A 235 8.48 -19.54 -19.36
N LEU A 236 7.26 -19.04 -19.14
CA LEU A 236 6.39 -19.50 -18.06
C LEU A 236 4.91 -19.12 -18.24
N ASP A 237 4.05 -19.84 -17.54
CA ASP A 237 2.64 -19.50 -17.42
C ASP A 237 2.42 -18.39 -16.37
N THR A 238 1.70 -17.33 -16.75
CA THR A 238 1.37 -16.19 -15.88
C THR A 238 -0.03 -16.25 -15.29
N ASN A 239 -0.80 -17.31 -15.54
CA ASN A 239 -2.17 -17.46 -15.06
C ASN A 239 -2.23 -17.56 -13.53
N LYS A 240 -3.37 -17.16 -12.97
CA LYS A 240 -3.59 -17.22 -11.52
C LYS A 240 -3.72 -18.67 -11.05
N LEU A 241 -3.16 -18.95 -9.90
CA LEU A 241 -3.35 -20.19 -9.13
C LEU A 241 -4.33 -19.95 -7.97
N ASN A 242 -4.83 -21.05 -7.37
CA ASN A 242 -5.52 -20.96 -6.10
C ASN A 242 -4.54 -20.49 -5.00
N ARG A 243 -5.05 -19.94 -3.91
CA ARG A 243 -4.23 -19.32 -2.85
C ARG A 243 -3.14 -20.25 -2.31
N ARG A 244 -3.46 -21.51 -2.05
CA ARG A 244 -2.51 -22.48 -1.48
C ARG A 244 -1.41 -22.85 -2.47
N GLY A 245 -1.77 -23.13 -3.73
CA GLY A 245 -0.80 -23.42 -4.81
C GLY A 245 0.12 -22.23 -5.07
N TYR A 246 -0.46 -21.03 -5.13
CA TYR A 246 0.28 -19.79 -5.29
C TYR A 246 1.33 -19.56 -4.18
N MET A 247 0.94 -19.69 -2.90
CA MET A 247 1.89 -19.53 -1.80
C MET A 247 3.01 -20.56 -1.82
N LYS A 248 2.70 -21.83 -2.18
CA LYS A 248 3.73 -22.87 -2.37
C LYS A 248 4.67 -22.54 -3.52
N GLU A 249 4.15 -21.98 -4.62
CA GLU A 249 4.99 -21.55 -5.74
C GLU A 249 5.93 -20.43 -5.31
N LEU A 250 5.44 -19.42 -4.57
CA LEU A 250 6.28 -18.34 -4.04
C LEU A 250 7.41 -18.89 -3.13
N GLU A 251 7.07 -19.80 -2.23
CA GLU A 251 8.07 -20.46 -1.34
C GLU A 251 9.14 -21.23 -2.12
N ASN A 252 8.86 -21.63 -3.35
CA ASN A 252 9.79 -22.40 -4.20
C ASN A 252 10.40 -21.61 -5.35
N SER A 253 10.11 -20.30 -5.46
CA SER A 253 10.61 -19.44 -6.54
C SER A 253 11.80 -18.62 -6.08
N LYS A 254 12.88 -18.59 -6.91
CA LYS A 254 14.07 -17.76 -6.69
C LYS A 254 13.74 -16.29 -6.85
N VAL A 255 13.05 -15.94 -7.94
CA VAL A 255 12.65 -14.60 -8.32
C VAL A 255 11.14 -14.54 -8.46
N VAL A 256 10.52 -13.47 -7.97
CA VAL A 256 9.08 -13.26 -8.12
C VAL A 256 8.83 -11.88 -8.73
N LEU A 257 8.28 -11.87 -9.94
CA LEU A 257 7.92 -10.64 -10.64
C LEU A 257 6.57 -10.10 -10.15
N SER A 258 6.58 -8.86 -9.69
CA SER A 258 5.41 -8.14 -9.19
C SER A 258 5.18 -6.83 -9.96
N PRO A 259 4.43 -6.86 -11.06
CA PRO A 259 4.12 -5.65 -11.83
C PRO A 259 3.17 -4.74 -11.06
N PHE A 260 3.14 -3.46 -11.42
CA PHE A 260 2.14 -2.52 -10.91
C PHE A 260 0.70 -3.00 -11.15
N GLY A 261 -0.21 -2.51 -10.32
CA GLY A 261 -1.66 -2.75 -10.44
C GLY A 261 -2.41 -1.43 -10.60
N TRP A 262 -3.50 -1.29 -9.84
CA TRP A 262 -4.16 0.00 -9.69
C TRP A 262 -3.28 1.04 -8.97
N GLY A 263 -2.34 0.57 -8.18
CA GLY A 263 -1.30 1.35 -7.52
C GLY A 263 0.07 0.72 -7.72
N GLU A 264 1.08 1.41 -7.22
CA GLU A 264 2.48 1.03 -7.35
C GLU A 264 2.84 -0.10 -6.37
N ILE A 265 2.26 -0.07 -5.18
CA ILE A 265 2.41 -1.11 -4.15
C ILE A 265 1.35 -2.19 -4.37
N THR A 266 1.76 -3.44 -4.37
CA THR A 266 0.86 -4.59 -4.52
C THR A 266 0.99 -5.55 -3.33
N LEU A 267 -0.11 -6.24 -3.01
CA LEU A 267 -0.12 -7.21 -1.91
C LEU A 267 0.88 -8.35 -2.12
N LYS A 268 1.19 -8.68 -3.37
CA LYS A 268 2.18 -9.66 -3.76
C LYS A 268 3.57 -9.33 -3.22
N ASP A 269 3.95 -8.07 -3.17
CA ASP A 269 5.26 -7.64 -2.71
C ASP A 269 5.54 -8.20 -1.29
N PHE A 270 4.54 -8.12 -0.41
CA PHE A 270 4.62 -8.59 0.98
C PHE A 270 4.57 -10.12 1.09
N GLU A 271 3.84 -10.76 0.18
CA GLU A 271 3.84 -12.23 0.08
C GLU A 271 5.21 -12.74 -0.32
N VAL A 272 5.93 -12.02 -1.19
CA VAL A 272 7.31 -12.34 -1.60
C VAL A 272 8.26 -12.20 -0.42
N PHE A 273 8.22 -11.10 0.32
CA PHE A 273 9.05 -10.93 1.52
C PHE A 273 8.79 -12.03 2.56
N LEU A 274 7.53 -12.41 2.79
CA LEU A 274 7.21 -13.53 3.69
C LEU A 274 7.79 -14.87 3.24
N THR A 275 7.83 -15.11 1.93
CA THR A 275 8.26 -16.39 1.37
C THR A 275 9.75 -16.43 1.03
N GLY A 276 10.47 -15.30 1.19
CA GLY A 276 11.92 -15.21 1.03
C GLY A 276 12.42 -15.37 -0.40
N GLY A 277 11.57 -15.20 -1.41
CA GLY A 277 11.99 -15.02 -2.80
C GLY A 277 12.52 -13.60 -3.03
N MET A 278 13.32 -13.37 -4.06
CA MET A 278 13.72 -12.02 -4.44
C MET A 278 12.56 -11.33 -5.18
N LEU A 279 12.17 -10.15 -4.73
CA LEU A 279 11.18 -9.32 -5.41
C LEU A 279 11.82 -8.64 -6.63
N LEU A 280 11.25 -8.87 -7.83
CA LEU A 280 11.53 -8.13 -9.05
C LEU A 280 10.32 -7.26 -9.38
N LYS A 281 10.51 -5.94 -9.51
CA LYS A 281 9.41 -4.99 -9.61
C LYS A 281 9.83 -3.76 -10.44
N PRO A 282 8.86 -3.04 -11.08
CA PRO A 282 9.18 -1.73 -11.67
C PRO A 282 9.78 -0.80 -10.63
N SER A 283 10.73 0.07 -11.04
CA SER A 283 11.40 1.02 -10.14
C SER A 283 10.39 1.81 -9.29
N MET A 284 10.64 1.86 -7.98
CA MET A 284 9.85 2.54 -6.97
C MET A 284 10.46 3.88 -6.51
N ASN A 285 11.53 4.35 -7.17
CA ASN A 285 12.28 5.53 -6.75
C ASN A 285 11.47 6.83 -6.74
N GLN A 286 10.34 6.87 -7.46
CA GLN A 286 9.43 8.02 -7.48
C GLN A 286 8.38 8.00 -6.35
N ILE A 287 8.42 7.01 -5.47
CA ILE A 287 7.39 6.78 -4.45
C ILE A 287 8.00 6.90 -3.07
N SER A 288 7.37 7.70 -2.21
CA SER A 288 7.64 7.72 -0.77
C SER A 288 6.58 6.92 -0.04
N THR A 289 7.00 6.02 0.84
CA THR A 289 6.14 5.19 1.69
C THR A 289 6.85 4.86 3.00
N TRP A 290 6.11 4.55 4.05
CA TRP A 290 6.66 4.09 5.33
C TRP A 290 5.93 2.81 5.80
N PRO A 291 6.63 1.76 6.28
CA PRO A 291 8.08 1.59 6.09
C PRO A 291 8.46 1.56 4.61
N ASN A 292 9.68 2.02 4.28
CA ASN A 292 10.18 1.86 2.92
C ASN A 292 10.74 0.44 2.72
N PHE A 293 9.95 -0.41 2.10
CA PHE A 293 10.36 -1.77 1.72
C PHE A 293 11.08 -1.83 0.37
N TYR A 294 11.23 -0.68 -0.32
CA TYR A 294 11.67 -0.63 -1.71
C TYR A 294 12.97 0.19 -1.84
N GLU A 295 14.07 -0.39 -1.40
CA GLU A 295 15.41 0.14 -1.63
C GLU A 295 16.07 -0.67 -2.74
N GLU A 296 16.28 0.00 -3.88
CA GLU A 296 16.75 -0.64 -5.11
C GLU A 296 18.10 -1.32 -4.92
N ASN A 297 18.25 -2.55 -5.42
CA ASN A 297 19.41 -3.43 -5.28
C ASN A 297 19.78 -3.80 -3.81
N VAL A 298 18.96 -3.38 -2.83
CA VAL A 298 19.14 -3.72 -1.42
C VAL A 298 18.03 -4.64 -0.92
N THR A 299 16.75 -4.27 -1.13
CA THR A 299 15.59 -5.04 -0.67
C THR A 299 14.75 -5.63 -1.81
N TYR A 300 14.96 -5.15 -3.02
CA TYR A 300 14.33 -5.66 -4.24
C TYR A 300 15.21 -5.33 -5.45
N LEU A 301 14.97 -6.03 -6.56
CA LEU A 301 15.58 -5.69 -7.85
C LEU A 301 14.56 -4.93 -8.69
N SER A 302 15.00 -3.79 -9.27
CA SER A 302 14.14 -3.00 -10.13
C SER A 302 14.30 -3.35 -11.61
N HIS A 303 13.26 -3.07 -12.38
CA HIS A 303 13.33 -2.95 -13.84
C HIS A 303 12.64 -1.64 -14.30
N ASP A 304 12.95 -1.23 -15.50
CA ASP A 304 12.39 -0.01 -16.09
C ASP A 304 10.88 -0.11 -16.32
N TRP A 305 10.19 1.02 -16.25
CA TRP A 305 8.74 1.07 -16.50
C TRP A 305 8.37 0.71 -17.94
N ASN A 306 9.24 1.02 -18.92
CA ASN A 306 9.08 0.63 -20.32
C ASN A 306 9.46 -0.82 -20.61
N LEU A 307 9.93 -1.57 -19.60
CA LEU A 307 10.34 -2.98 -19.67
C LEU A 307 11.62 -3.23 -20.49
N ALA A 308 12.38 -2.17 -20.86
CA ALA A 308 13.53 -2.31 -21.76
C ALA A 308 14.60 -3.27 -21.24
N ASN A 309 14.78 -3.33 -19.91
CA ASN A 309 15.77 -4.19 -19.27
C ASN A 309 15.16 -5.40 -18.53
N LEU A 310 13.88 -5.72 -18.72
CA LEU A 310 13.19 -6.74 -17.93
C LEU A 310 13.85 -8.13 -18.05
N GLU A 311 14.16 -8.58 -19.26
CA GLU A 311 14.75 -9.91 -19.49
C GLU A 311 16.19 -9.96 -18.93
N GLU A 312 16.98 -8.92 -19.16
CA GLU A 312 18.32 -8.80 -18.58
C GLU A 312 18.29 -8.91 -17.04
N ARG A 313 17.35 -8.20 -16.39
CA ARG A 313 17.18 -8.25 -14.93
C ARG A 313 16.76 -9.63 -14.43
N ILE A 314 15.90 -10.32 -15.16
CA ILE A 314 15.51 -11.71 -14.85
C ILE A 314 16.73 -12.63 -14.95
N ASP A 315 17.46 -12.57 -16.05
CA ASP A 315 18.62 -13.45 -16.30
C ASP A 315 19.75 -13.18 -15.31
N TRP A 316 20.01 -11.91 -14.98
CA TRP A 316 20.93 -11.54 -13.92
C TRP A 316 20.50 -12.14 -12.58
N ALA A 317 19.23 -12.00 -12.22
CA ALA A 317 18.72 -12.47 -10.94
C ALA A 317 18.76 -14.00 -10.80
N VAL A 318 18.55 -14.72 -11.89
CA VAL A 318 18.65 -16.19 -11.89
C VAL A 318 20.09 -16.64 -11.79
N SER A 319 21.01 -15.97 -12.48
CA SER A 319 22.43 -16.36 -12.58
C SER A 319 23.27 -15.94 -11.37
N ASN A 320 22.91 -14.87 -10.66
CA ASN A 320 23.68 -14.32 -9.54
C ASN A 320 23.10 -14.73 -8.18
N GLU A 321 23.33 -15.99 -7.80
CA GLU A 321 22.71 -16.58 -6.61
C GLU A 321 23.01 -15.83 -5.31
N SER A 322 24.26 -15.51 -5.04
CA SER A 322 24.67 -14.83 -3.80
C SER A 322 23.98 -13.47 -3.66
N SER A 323 24.08 -12.61 -4.66
CA SER A 323 23.47 -11.27 -4.65
C SER A 323 21.94 -11.35 -4.59
N ARG A 324 21.33 -12.30 -5.29
CA ARG A 324 19.90 -12.55 -5.21
C ARG A 324 19.44 -12.91 -3.81
N GLN A 325 20.18 -13.83 -3.15
CA GLN A 325 19.84 -14.26 -1.78
C GLN A 325 20.05 -13.13 -0.77
N GLU A 326 21.06 -12.30 -0.95
CA GLU A 326 21.31 -11.12 -0.12
C GLU A 326 20.16 -10.10 -0.24
N ILE A 327 19.78 -9.73 -1.46
CA ILE A 327 18.63 -8.82 -1.69
C ILE A 327 17.35 -9.39 -1.09
N ALA A 328 17.09 -10.67 -1.28
CA ALA A 328 15.92 -11.34 -0.71
C ALA A 328 15.95 -11.36 0.82
N ALA A 329 17.13 -11.57 1.43
CA ALA A 329 17.32 -11.57 2.88
C ALA A 329 17.08 -10.17 3.47
N ASN A 330 17.63 -9.14 2.86
CA ASN A 330 17.43 -7.75 3.28
C ASN A 330 15.96 -7.35 3.18
N GLY A 331 15.29 -7.71 2.08
CA GLY A 331 13.86 -7.44 1.90
C GLY A 331 12.99 -8.15 2.95
N GLN A 332 13.25 -9.44 3.19
CA GLN A 332 12.54 -10.21 4.21
C GLN A 332 12.82 -9.67 5.62
N GLN A 333 14.07 -9.38 5.95
CA GLN A 333 14.45 -8.84 7.26
C GLN A 333 13.75 -7.52 7.53
N ARG A 334 13.79 -6.58 6.59
CA ARG A 334 13.11 -5.28 6.72
C ARG A 334 11.60 -5.43 6.90
N TYR A 335 10.99 -6.35 6.16
CA TYR A 335 9.55 -6.61 6.30
C TYR A 335 9.21 -7.21 7.68
N ILE A 336 9.97 -8.18 8.15
CA ILE A 336 9.78 -8.82 9.46
C ILE A 336 10.02 -7.82 10.60
N GLU A 337 11.04 -6.98 10.51
CA GLU A 337 11.33 -5.94 11.50
C GLU A 337 10.13 -5.04 11.78
N HIS A 338 9.42 -4.62 10.74
CA HIS A 338 8.26 -3.72 10.86
C HIS A 338 6.92 -4.44 11.05
N THR A 339 6.89 -5.77 11.01
CA THR A 339 5.67 -6.56 11.16
C THR A 339 5.69 -7.45 12.40
N SER A 340 6.38 -8.59 12.36
CA SER A 340 6.43 -9.57 13.45
C SER A 340 7.68 -9.47 14.33
N GLY A 341 8.58 -8.54 14.06
CA GLY A 341 9.79 -8.30 14.85
C GLY A 341 9.45 -7.77 16.26
N PRO A 342 10.36 -7.94 17.23
CA PRO A 342 10.10 -7.58 18.62
C PRO A 342 9.80 -6.10 18.81
N ASN A 343 10.41 -5.22 18.03
CA ASN A 343 10.27 -3.76 18.12
C ASN A 343 9.22 -3.18 17.16
N ALA A 344 8.52 -4.01 16.38
CA ALA A 344 7.57 -3.55 15.35
C ALA A 344 6.50 -2.58 15.90
N GLY A 345 6.00 -2.86 17.10
CA GLY A 345 5.03 -2.01 17.77
C GLY A 345 5.59 -0.64 18.16
N GLU A 346 6.84 -0.57 18.60
CA GLU A 346 7.52 0.68 18.95
C GLU A 346 7.82 1.51 17.69
N LEU A 347 8.30 0.87 16.64
CA LEU A 347 8.51 1.51 15.33
C LEU A 347 7.21 2.14 14.81
N PHE A 348 6.09 1.40 14.92
CA PHE A 348 4.78 1.93 14.52
C PHE A 348 4.33 3.08 15.42
N ALA A 349 4.51 2.99 16.74
CA ALA A 349 4.12 4.04 17.70
C ALA A 349 4.93 5.34 17.48
N ASN A 350 6.23 5.22 17.20
CA ASN A 350 7.11 6.35 16.91
C ASN A 350 6.68 7.05 15.61
N HIS A 351 6.46 6.29 14.54
CA HIS A 351 5.98 6.85 13.28
C HIS A 351 4.59 7.50 13.44
N LEU A 352 3.68 6.86 14.17
CA LEU A 352 2.37 7.45 14.47
C LEU A 352 2.53 8.80 15.20
N SER A 353 3.45 8.89 16.16
CA SER A 353 3.76 10.15 16.84
C SER A 353 4.23 11.23 15.87
N GLU A 354 5.17 10.90 14.98
CA GLU A 354 5.69 11.82 13.97
C GLU A 354 4.59 12.34 13.05
N VAL A 355 3.78 11.45 12.47
CA VAL A 355 2.74 11.86 11.51
C VAL A 355 1.59 12.62 12.17
N LEU A 356 1.37 12.44 13.48
CA LEU A 356 0.35 13.19 14.22
C LEU A 356 0.88 14.53 14.75
N SER A 357 2.18 14.66 15.03
CA SER A 357 2.78 15.88 15.61
C SER A 357 3.13 16.94 14.56
N ALA A 358 3.67 16.54 13.43
CA ALA A 358 4.16 17.43 12.36
C ALA A 358 3.06 18.32 11.70
#